data_ccc0d3152e3b0c51438c12dfe97b8321
#
_entry.id   ccc0d3152e3b0c51438c12dfe97b8321
#
_cell.length_a   1.000
_cell.length_b   1.000
_cell.length_c   1.000
_cell.angle_alpha   90.00
_cell.angle_beta   90.00
_cell.angle_gamma   90.00
#
_symmetry.space_group_name_H-M   'P 1'
#
loop_
_entity.id
_entity.type
_entity.pdbx_description
1 polymer ?
#
loop_
_entity_poly.entity_id
_entity_poly.type
_entity_poly.pdbx_seq_one_letter_code
_entity_poly.pdbx_strand_id
1 'polypeptide(L)'
;MEHESNIQKLDFAVLVPQAQRGDSRAVNSLLLGFTPMVRAFKYNSYYVHYLEQDDTEILALMAVNDAIKSFKQHNFHFFATHVKYTIRRQLNIQVQKKKNLFDAELATLDEEGCTSLDALSSECYKESISRDERSACVLELVARLPQMQRLVISEVFL
;
A
#
# COMPACT_ATOMS: atom_id res chain seq x y z
N MET A 1 13.70 5.53 -16.59
CA MET A 1 14.99 4.89 -16.30
C MET A 1 16.05 5.83 -15.70
N GLU A 2 15.74 7.09 -15.39
CA GLU A 2 16.70 8.08 -14.81
C GLU A 2 16.69 8.14 -13.27
N HIS A 3 15.79 7.41 -12.60
CA HIS A 3 15.61 7.54 -11.16
C HIS A 3 16.55 6.68 -10.30
N GLU A 4 17.22 5.67 -10.87
CA GLU A 4 18.19 4.86 -10.13
C GLU A 4 19.58 5.52 -10.05
N SER A 5 19.88 6.44 -10.93
CA SER A 5 21.23 7.03 -11.07
C SER A 5 21.63 8.01 -9.94
N ASN A 6 20.66 8.53 -9.17
CA ASN A 6 20.98 9.53 -8.12
C ASN A 6 21.37 8.87 -6.79
N ILE A 7 20.89 7.68 -6.50
CA ILE A 7 21.26 6.93 -5.28
C ILE A 7 22.68 6.37 -5.39
N GLN A 8 23.13 6.05 -6.60
CA GLN A 8 24.48 5.49 -6.85
C GLN A 8 25.63 6.49 -6.62
N LYS A 9 25.32 7.79 -6.55
CA LYS A 9 26.35 8.84 -6.30
C LYS A 9 26.56 9.17 -4.82
N LEU A 10 25.74 8.60 -3.91
CA LEU A 10 25.84 8.86 -2.48
C LEU A 10 26.82 7.88 -1.84
N ASP A 11 27.87 8.42 -1.22
CA ASP A 11 28.77 7.60 -0.40
C ASP A 11 28.16 7.33 0.98
N PHE A 12 27.41 6.23 1.07
CA PHE A 12 26.75 5.84 2.32
C PHE A 12 27.76 5.55 3.44
N ALA A 13 28.98 5.13 3.12
CA ALA A 13 29.99 4.84 4.12
C ALA A 13 30.43 6.10 4.87
N VAL A 14 30.36 7.26 4.22
CA VAL A 14 30.67 8.55 4.84
C VAL A 14 29.42 9.22 5.42
N LEU A 15 28.34 9.28 4.64
CA LEU A 15 27.13 10.03 5.01
C LEU A 15 26.36 9.43 6.18
N VAL A 16 26.23 8.08 6.25
CA VAL A 16 25.43 7.44 7.31
C VAL A 16 26.05 7.65 8.68
N PRO A 17 27.36 7.42 8.92
CA PRO A 17 27.96 7.72 10.22
C PRO A 17 27.91 9.21 10.62
N GLN A 18 28.03 10.13 9.66
CA GLN A 18 27.88 11.57 9.92
C GLN A 18 26.44 11.91 10.34
N ALA A 19 25.46 11.40 9.62
CA ALA A 19 24.04 11.58 9.93
C ALA A 19 23.69 11.00 11.32
N GLN A 20 24.23 9.84 11.68
CA GLN A 20 24.04 9.22 13.01
C GLN A 20 24.67 10.04 14.14
N ARG A 21 25.72 10.83 13.87
CA ARG A 21 26.31 11.77 14.82
C ARG A 21 25.55 13.09 14.94
N GLY A 22 24.47 13.27 14.17
CA GLY A 22 23.62 14.46 14.21
C GLY A 22 23.97 15.53 13.17
N ASP A 23 24.81 15.24 12.18
CA ASP A 23 25.06 16.18 11.08
C ASP A 23 23.82 16.35 10.21
N SER A 24 23.17 17.50 10.36
CA SER A 24 21.96 17.86 9.61
C SER A 24 22.19 17.91 8.10
N ARG A 25 23.40 18.24 7.63
CA ARG A 25 23.74 18.30 6.20
C ARG A 25 23.77 16.88 5.62
N ALA A 26 24.36 15.94 6.34
CA ALA A 26 24.41 14.54 5.94
C ALA A 26 23.00 13.93 5.93
N VAL A 27 22.17 14.22 6.95
CA VAL A 27 20.76 13.79 6.98
C VAL A 27 19.99 14.33 5.79
N ASN A 28 20.09 15.64 5.50
CA ASN A 28 19.39 16.24 4.36
C ASN A 28 19.86 15.67 3.02
N SER A 29 21.16 15.42 2.86
CA SER A 29 21.71 14.80 1.64
C SER A 29 21.14 13.39 1.43
N LEU A 30 21.02 12.61 2.49
CA LEU A 30 20.41 11.27 2.45
C LEU A 30 18.91 11.36 2.13
N LEU A 31 18.15 12.23 2.79
CA LEU A 31 16.72 12.43 2.54
C LEU A 31 16.47 12.83 1.07
N LEU A 32 17.24 13.78 0.54
CA LEU A 32 17.15 14.18 -0.85
C LEU A 32 17.48 13.03 -1.81
N GLY A 33 18.50 12.23 -1.50
CA GLY A 33 18.86 11.06 -2.29
C GLY A 33 17.78 9.99 -2.34
N PHE A 34 17.03 9.82 -1.26
CA PHE A 34 15.92 8.85 -1.20
C PHE A 34 14.57 9.41 -1.68
N THR A 35 14.47 10.69 -2.05
CA THR A 35 13.24 11.30 -2.59
C THR A 35 12.60 10.50 -3.73
N PRO A 36 13.33 9.95 -4.71
CA PRO A 36 12.72 9.15 -5.77
C PRO A 36 12.05 7.87 -5.24
N MET A 37 12.67 7.23 -4.24
CA MET A 37 12.09 6.05 -3.58
C MET A 37 10.83 6.42 -2.78
N VAL A 38 10.85 7.51 -2.03
CA VAL A 38 9.69 8.03 -1.29
C VAL A 38 8.52 8.31 -2.24
N ARG A 39 8.79 8.96 -3.37
CA ARG A 39 7.78 9.22 -4.41
C ARG A 39 7.19 7.92 -4.99
N ALA A 40 8.01 6.90 -5.20
CA ALA A 40 7.52 5.61 -5.66
C ALA A 40 6.52 4.97 -4.68
N PHE A 41 6.72 5.14 -3.36
CA PHE A 41 5.75 4.72 -2.35
C PHE A 41 4.51 5.63 -2.29
N LYS A 42 4.68 6.95 -2.41
CA LYS A 42 3.59 7.94 -2.43
C LYS A 42 2.54 7.63 -3.51
N TYR A 43 2.98 7.21 -4.69
CA TYR A 43 2.08 6.91 -5.82
C TYR A 43 1.75 5.43 -5.98
N ASN A 44 2.14 4.59 -5.01
CA ASN A 44 1.78 3.17 -5.05
C ASN A 44 0.28 2.99 -4.76
N SER A 45 -0.45 2.37 -5.68
CA SER A 45 -1.91 2.19 -5.62
C SER A 45 -2.38 1.52 -4.32
N TYR A 46 -1.61 0.57 -3.77
CA TYR A 46 -1.94 -0.09 -2.52
C TYR A 46 -1.97 0.88 -1.34
N TYR A 47 -0.98 1.77 -1.23
CA TYR A 47 -0.92 2.74 -0.12
C TYR A 47 -1.91 3.88 -0.31
N VAL A 48 -2.08 4.39 -1.54
CA VAL A 48 -3.05 5.44 -1.89
C VAL A 48 -4.49 5.04 -1.53
N HIS A 49 -4.80 3.74 -1.58
CA HIS A 49 -6.13 3.25 -1.20
C HIS A 49 -6.44 3.41 0.29
N TYR A 50 -5.44 3.29 1.17
CA TYR A 50 -5.62 3.34 2.63
C TYR A 50 -5.10 4.61 3.28
N LEU A 51 -4.12 5.26 2.69
CA LEU A 51 -3.43 6.43 3.22
C LEU A 51 -3.52 7.58 2.23
N GLU A 52 -3.63 8.80 2.73
CA GLU A 52 -3.49 9.97 1.88
C GLU A 52 -2.06 10.07 1.33
N GLN A 53 -1.93 10.67 0.13
CA GLN A 53 -0.63 10.76 -0.54
C GLN A 53 0.39 11.55 0.27
N ASP A 54 -0.05 12.63 0.92
CA ASP A 54 0.83 13.49 1.71
C ASP A 54 1.23 12.80 3.03
N ASP A 55 0.32 12.10 3.68
CA ASP A 55 0.63 11.25 4.83
C ASP A 55 1.64 10.17 4.48
N THR A 56 1.47 9.52 3.33
CA THR A 56 2.38 8.49 2.85
C THR A 56 3.79 9.04 2.63
N GLU A 57 3.91 10.26 2.10
CA GLU A 57 5.20 10.93 1.90
C GLU A 57 5.87 11.26 3.23
N ILE A 58 5.14 11.86 4.16
CA ILE A 58 5.64 12.20 5.50
C ILE A 58 6.10 10.95 6.25
N LEU A 59 5.28 9.91 6.27
CA LEU A 59 5.60 8.63 6.92
C LEU A 59 6.82 7.95 6.29
N ALA A 60 6.95 8.03 4.97
CA ALA A 60 8.13 7.48 4.27
C ALA A 60 9.40 8.27 4.60
N LEU A 61 9.35 9.61 4.67
CA LEU A 61 10.48 10.44 5.08
C LEU A 61 10.88 10.18 6.55
N MET A 62 9.91 10.03 7.44
CA MET A 62 10.17 9.63 8.83
C MET A 62 10.85 8.25 8.89
N ALA A 63 10.39 7.30 8.10
CA ALA A 63 10.97 5.97 8.02
C ALA A 63 12.42 5.99 7.48
N VAL A 64 12.77 6.89 6.56
CA VAL A 64 14.17 7.09 6.13
C VAL A 64 15.03 7.56 7.29
N ASN A 65 14.55 8.53 8.08
CA ASN A 65 15.27 9.02 9.26
C ASN A 65 15.45 7.92 10.32
N ASP A 66 14.43 7.11 10.56
CA ASP A 66 14.52 5.96 11.47
C ASP A 66 15.48 4.89 10.95
N ALA A 67 15.51 4.67 9.64
CA ALA A 67 16.46 3.76 9.02
C ALA A 67 17.91 4.24 9.20
N ILE A 68 18.17 5.55 9.07
CA ILE A 68 19.49 6.13 9.34
C ILE A 68 19.93 5.83 10.78
N LYS A 69 19.06 6.08 11.76
CA LYS A 69 19.36 5.88 13.18
C LYS A 69 19.52 4.41 13.56
N SER A 70 18.73 3.54 12.97
CA SER A 70 18.70 2.10 13.29
C SER A 70 19.73 1.27 12.56
N PHE A 71 20.39 1.81 11.55
CA PHE A 71 21.35 1.05 10.76
C PHE A 71 22.64 0.77 11.53
N LYS A 72 22.90 -0.51 11.81
CA LYS A 72 24.05 -0.98 12.61
C LYS A 72 25.05 -1.84 11.82
N GLN A 73 24.79 -2.07 10.52
CA GLN A 73 25.63 -2.95 9.72
C GLN A 73 26.89 -2.23 9.26
N HIS A 74 28.02 -2.95 9.25
CA HIS A 74 29.28 -2.42 8.73
C HIS A 74 29.30 -2.35 7.19
N ASN A 75 28.42 -3.08 6.51
CA ASN A 75 28.35 -3.10 5.06
C ASN A 75 27.27 -2.12 4.55
N PHE A 76 27.69 -0.91 4.23
CA PHE A 76 26.82 0.17 3.74
C PHE A 76 26.17 -0.12 2.38
N HIS A 77 26.62 -1.14 1.66
CA HIS A 77 26.00 -1.56 0.41
C HIS A 77 24.52 -1.94 0.59
N PHE A 78 24.16 -2.49 1.74
CA PHE A 78 22.79 -2.86 2.05
C PHE A 78 21.93 -1.73 2.61
N PHE A 79 22.47 -0.53 2.77
CA PHE A 79 21.74 0.60 3.39
C PHE A 79 20.47 0.96 2.61
N ALA A 80 20.54 1.06 1.28
CA ALA A 80 19.36 1.37 0.45
C ALA A 80 18.25 0.31 0.60
N THR A 81 18.63 -0.96 0.69
CA THR A 81 17.68 -2.06 0.93
C THR A 81 17.05 -1.98 2.32
N HIS A 82 17.84 -1.64 3.34
CA HIS A 82 17.36 -1.41 4.71
C HIS A 82 16.35 -0.26 4.77
N VAL A 83 16.63 0.87 4.10
CA VAL A 83 15.71 2.01 3.98
C VAL A 83 14.39 1.57 3.33
N LYS A 84 14.45 0.88 2.18
CA LYS A 84 13.26 0.39 1.47
C LYS A 84 12.39 -0.52 2.38
N TYR A 85 13.02 -1.42 3.11
CA TYR A 85 12.33 -2.32 4.04
C TYR A 85 11.67 -1.55 5.19
N THR A 86 12.39 -0.58 5.77
CA THR A 86 11.88 0.25 6.88
C THR A 86 10.69 1.08 6.44
N ILE A 87 10.72 1.71 5.26
CA ILE A 87 9.57 2.44 4.69
C ILE A 87 8.37 1.49 4.55
N ARG A 88 8.57 0.34 3.90
CA ARG A 88 7.49 -0.64 3.68
C ARG A 88 6.87 -1.10 5.01
N ARG A 89 7.70 -1.38 6.02
CA ARG A 89 7.25 -1.80 7.35
C ARG A 89 6.40 -0.71 8.01
N GLN A 90 6.86 0.54 8.03
CA GLN A 90 6.14 1.65 8.64
C GLN A 90 4.79 1.91 7.95
N LEU A 91 4.77 1.95 6.63
CA LEU A 91 3.53 2.14 5.88
C LEU A 91 2.54 0.98 6.12
N ASN A 92 3.01 -0.27 6.13
CA ASN A 92 2.14 -1.41 6.41
C ASN A 92 1.53 -1.37 7.82
N ILE A 93 2.30 -0.91 8.83
CA ILE A 93 1.78 -0.71 10.19
C ILE A 93 0.64 0.31 10.18
N GLN A 94 0.78 1.43 9.46
CA GLN A 94 -0.26 2.45 9.38
C GLN A 94 -1.50 1.96 8.61
N VAL A 95 -1.31 1.23 7.52
CA VAL A 95 -2.41 0.58 6.81
C VAL A 95 -3.18 -0.36 7.72
N GLN A 96 -2.50 -1.19 8.51
CA GLN A 96 -3.17 -2.10 9.45
C GLN A 96 -3.93 -1.33 10.54
N LYS A 97 -3.37 -0.25 11.07
CA LYS A 97 -4.09 0.59 12.03
C LYS A 97 -5.37 1.17 11.44
N LYS A 98 -5.32 1.70 10.19
CA LYS A 98 -6.52 2.23 9.52
C LYS A 98 -7.55 1.14 9.23
N LYS A 99 -7.12 -0.06 8.81
CA LYS A 99 -8.03 -1.20 8.65
C LYS A 99 -8.72 -1.57 9.96
N ASN A 100 -7.96 -1.70 11.05
CA ASN A 100 -8.53 -2.06 12.35
C ASN A 100 -9.50 -0.98 12.88
N LEU A 101 -9.22 0.32 12.61
CA LEU A 101 -10.14 1.41 12.97
C LEU A 101 -11.43 1.32 12.16
N PHE A 102 -11.34 1.09 10.86
CA PHE A 102 -12.50 0.93 9.99
C PHE A 102 -13.35 -0.27 10.41
N ASP A 103 -12.72 -1.41 10.71
CA ASP A 103 -13.41 -2.59 11.21
C ASP A 103 -14.07 -2.34 12.58
N ALA A 104 -13.42 -1.57 13.46
CA ALA A 104 -13.98 -1.17 14.75
C ALA A 104 -15.15 -0.18 14.61
N GLU A 105 -15.06 0.79 13.69
CA GLU A 105 -16.16 1.72 13.39
C GLU A 105 -17.37 0.97 12.82
N LEU A 106 -17.14 -0.01 11.95
CA LEU A 106 -18.22 -0.88 11.45
C LEU A 106 -18.86 -1.69 12.58
N ALA A 107 -18.08 -2.17 13.54
CA ALA A 107 -18.56 -2.96 14.66
C ALA A 107 -19.32 -2.11 15.70
N THR A 108 -18.98 -0.82 15.86
CA THR A 108 -19.65 0.08 16.84
C THR A 108 -20.97 0.66 16.33
N LEU A 109 -21.26 0.55 15.02
CA LEU A 109 -22.55 0.96 14.47
C LEU A 109 -23.70 0.00 14.81
N ASP A 110 -23.44 -1.05 15.60
CA ASP A 110 -24.33 -2.19 15.85
C ASP A 110 -25.00 -2.21 17.22
N GLU A 111 -25.05 -1.14 18.00
CA GLU A 111 -25.84 -1.14 19.23
C GLU A 111 -27.37 -1.16 18.99
N GLU A 112 -27.82 -0.95 17.75
CA GLU A 112 -29.24 -1.03 17.36
C GLU A 112 -29.58 -2.24 16.47
N GLY A 113 -28.67 -3.19 16.26
CA GLY A 113 -28.95 -4.44 15.54
C GLY A 113 -29.08 -4.32 14.02
N CYS A 114 -28.68 -3.19 13.45
CA CYS A 114 -28.57 -3.01 11.99
C CYS A 114 -27.20 -2.43 11.66
N THR A 115 -26.33 -3.23 11.06
CA THR A 115 -25.12 -2.67 10.42
C THR A 115 -25.54 -1.71 9.31
N SER A 116 -24.85 -0.60 9.12
CA SER A 116 -25.11 0.28 7.98
C SER A 116 -24.95 -0.47 6.64
N LEU A 117 -24.22 -1.58 6.63
CA LEU A 117 -24.14 -2.54 5.54
C LEU A 117 -25.43 -3.36 5.40
N ASP A 118 -26.07 -3.78 6.49
CA ASP A 118 -27.35 -4.47 6.45
C ASP A 118 -28.49 -3.52 6.07
N ALA A 119 -28.45 -2.25 6.50
CA ALA A 119 -29.38 -1.23 6.04
C ALA A 119 -29.21 -0.93 4.55
N LEU A 120 -27.98 -0.78 4.05
CA LEU A 120 -27.70 -0.63 2.63
C LEU A 120 -28.00 -1.91 1.85
N SER A 121 -27.80 -3.09 2.44
CA SER A 121 -28.13 -4.36 1.82
C SER A 121 -29.63 -4.62 1.83
N SER A 122 -30.38 -4.17 2.85
CA SER A 122 -31.81 -4.46 2.96
C SER A 122 -32.68 -3.57 2.06
N GLU A 123 -32.29 -2.34 1.79
CA GLU A 123 -33.08 -1.43 0.93
C GLU A 123 -32.62 -1.42 -0.53
N CYS A 124 -31.32 -1.49 -0.79
CA CYS A 124 -30.77 -1.50 -2.14
C CYS A 124 -30.74 -2.90 -2.78
N TYR A 125 -30.76 -3.97 -1.97
CA TYR A 125 -30.74 -5.35 -2.45
C TYR A 125 -32.11 -6.02 -2.52
N LYS A 126 -33.18 -5.43 -1.96
CA LYS A 126 -34.55 -5.96 -2.12
C LYS A 126 -35.14 -5.69 -3.50
N GLU A 127 -34.59 -4.74 -4.27
CA GLU A 127 -34.77 -4.65 -5.72
C GLU A 127 -33.72 -5.47 -6.49
N SER A 128 -33.05 -6.37 -5.84
CA SER A 128 -32.03 -7.18 -6.46
C SER A 128 -32.63 -8.19 -7.42
N ILE A 129 -32.25 -8.05 -8.65
CA ILE A 129 -32.14 -9.12 -9.64
C ILE A 129 -32.20 -10.48 -8.94
N SER A 130 -33.24 -11.24 -9.21
CA SER A 130 -33.42 -12.57 -8.63
C SER A 130 -32.16 -13.43 -8.89
N ARG A 131 -31.94 -14.44 -8.09
CA ARG A 131 -30.79 -15.33 -8.28
C ARG A 131 -30.75 -15.91 -9.69
N ASP A 132 -31.92 -16.15 -10.24
CA ASP A 132 -32.13 -16.67 -11.60
C ASP A 132 -31.75 -15.64 -12.68
N GLU A 133 -32.06 -14.36 -12.46
CA GLU A 133 -31.68 -13.27 -13.40
C GLU A 133 -30.17 -13.02 -13.42
N ARG A 134 -29.49 -13.14 -12.27
CA ARG A 134 -28.02 -13.07 -12.22
C ARG A 134 -27.37 -14.24 -12.96
N SER A 135 -27.90 -15.44 -12.74
CA SER A 135 -27.43 -16.64 -13.43
C SER A 135 -27.62 -16.53 -14.93
N ALA A 136 -28.78 -16.03 -15.36
CA ALA A 136 -29.08 -15.81 -16.77
C ALA A 136 -28.13 -14.74 -17.40
N CYS A 137 -27.88 -13.64 -16.69
CA CYS A 137 -26.95 -12.58 -17.15
C CYS A 137 -25.52 -13.09 -17.28
N VAL A 138 -25.06 -13.90 -16.30
CA VAL A 138 -23.71 -14.50 -16.36
C VAL A 138 -23.60 -15.48 -17.53
N LEU A 139 -24.60 -16.34 -17.74
CA LEU A 139 -24.63 -17.28 -18.86
C LEU A 139 -24.64 -16.55 -20.22
N GLU A 140 -25.37 -15.45 -20.34
CA GLU A 140 -25.37 -14.64 -21.54
C GLU A 140 -24.01 -13.98 -21.81
N LEU A 141 -23.34 -13.46 -20.77
CA LEU A 141 -21.98 -12.92 -20.88
C LEU A 141 -20.97 -14.00 -21.26
N VAL A 142 -21.06 -15.18 -20.67
CA VAL A 142 -20.21 -16.33 -21.03
C VAL A 142 -20.44 -16.76 -22.49
N ALA A 143 -21.69 -16.72 -22.97
CA ALA A 143 -22.03 -17.05 -24.35
C ALA A 143 -21.37 -16.09 -25.38
N ARG A 144 -21.07 -14.85 -24.99
CA ARG A 144 -20.39 -13.84 -25.87
C ARG A 144 -18.88 -14.00 -25.90
N LEU A 145 -18.29 -14.84 -25.06
CA LEU A 145 -16.84 -15.05 -25.02
C LEU A 145 -16.36 -15.92 -26.20
N PRO A 146 -15.09 -15.77 -26.64
CA PRO A 146 -14.46 -16.67 -27.58
C PRO A 146 -14.51 -18.13 -27.12
N GLN A 147 -14.61 -19.06 -28.04
CA GLN A 147 -14.84 -20.48 -27.80
C GLN A 147 -13.90 -21.09 -26.75
N MET A 148 -12.61 -20.77 -26.81
CA MET A 148 -11.60 -21.28 -25.86
C MET A 148 -11.83 -20.78 -24.43
N GLN A 149 -12.21 -19.52 -24.25
CA GLN A 149 -12.49 -18.95 -22.93
C GLN A 149 -13.79 -19.51 -22.35
N ARG A 150 -14.78 -19.72 -23.18
CA ARG A 150 -16.05 -20.32 -22.78
C ARG A 150 -15.85 -21.73 -22.23
N LEU A 151 -15.06 -22.57 -22.90
CA LEU A 151 -14.73 -23.92 -22.46
C LEU A 151 -14.07 -23.93 -21.08
N VAL A 152 -13.07 -23.07 -20.86
CA VAL A 152 -12.40 -23.00 -19.55
C VAL A 152 -13.35 -22.58 -18.43
N ILE A 153 -14.23 -21.62 -18.68
CA ILE A 153 -15.17 -21.15 -17.65
C ILE A 153 -16.24 -22.22 -17.37
N SER A 154 -16.74 -22.91 -18.39
CA SER A 154 -17.77 -23.94 -18.19
C SER A 154 -17.25 -25.18 -17.47
N GLU A 155 -15.96 -25.54 -17.64
CA GLU A 155 -15.39 -26.71 -16.95
C GLU A 155 -14.93 -26.42 -15.52
N VAL A 156 -14.65 -25.15 -15.17
CA VAL A 156 -14.07 -24.80 -13.87
C VAL A 156 -15.11 -24.17 -12.92
N PHE A 157 -16.13 -23.49 -13.43
CA PHE A 157 -17.03 -22.66 -12.62
C PHE A 157 -18.53 -22.92 -12.80
N LEU A 158 -18.94 -23.70 -13.77
CA LEU A 158 -20.34 -24.08 -14.02
C LEU A 158 -20.54 -25.57 -13.88
#